data_b56df8c723cb8e5850c1214c5ef36108
#
_entry.id   b56df8c723cb8e5850c1214c5ef36108
#
_cell.length_a   1.000
_cell.length_b   1.000
_cell.length_c   1.000
_cell.angle_alpha   90.00
_cell.angle_beta   90.00
_cell.angle_gamma   90.00
#
_symmetry.space_group_name_H-M   'P 1'
#
loop_
_entity.id
_entity.type
_entity.pdbx_description
1 polymer ?
#
loop_
_entity_poly.entity_id
_entity_poly.type
_entity_poly.pdbx_seq_one_letter_code
_entity_poly.pdbx_strand_id
1 'polypeptide(L)'
;EGWRESGGKRYYIKNGAPLVGWHYVKCNGSTYYYYFDKDGAQVKDLFAHFGKSYMKKKMVVNVNRPNHTVDMLLYNSKTKKYDIPAKSFVTTTPEENAHFKTGSYKLTYRRRWWSFTNPDSKKTSYYQYATRVQGTYGALIHSSRYTAKSVKALAWKTYNNLGANRSYYCIRVQCGNAKLIYDCVGYQGSGKVLCKFSNSKTKGPNGKVTIANSGGKVKAGTKMDPTDPAAKK
;
A
#
# COMPACT_ATOMS: atom_id res chain seq x y z
N GLU A 1 -11.24 8.58 26.95
CA GLU A 1 -10.06 8.81 26.10
C GLU A 1 -9.84 7.63 25.17
N GLY A 2 -9.32 7.87 23.94
CA GLY A 2 -8.93 6.82 23.02
C GLY A 2 -9.59 6.91 21.63
N TRP A 3 -9.33 5.87 20.81
CA TRP A 3 -9.85 5.77 19.45
C TRP A 3 -11.37 5.56 19.42
N ARG A 4 -12.05 6.27 18.52
CA ARG A 4 -13.49 6.14 18.22
C ARG A 4 -13.69 6.12 16.71
N GLU A 5 -14.73 5.42 16.26
CA GLU A 5 -15.15 5.40 14.86
C GLU A 5 -16.60 5.85 14.74
N SER A 6 -16.87 6.77 13.82
CA SER A 6 -18.20 7.28 13.53
C SER A 6 -18.27 7.72 12.08
N GLY A 7 -19.35 7.36 11.36
CA GLY A 7 -19.54 7.72 9.96
C GLY A 7 -18.40 7.29 9.03
N GLY A 8 -17.75 6.15 9.30
CA GLY A 8 -16.59 5.67 8.53
C GLY A 8 -15.27 6.44 8.79
N LYS A 9 -15.32 7.49 9.61
CA LYS A 9 -14.17 8.27 10.04
C LYS A 9 -13.67 7.77 11.38
N ARG A 10 -12.38 8.04 11.67
CA ARG A 10 -11.71 7.62 12.90
C ARG A 10 -11.18 8.85 13.62
N TYR A 11 -11.42 8.91 14.93
CA TYR A 11 -11.10 10.03 15.81
C TYR A 11 -10.29 9.53 16.99
N TYR A 12 -9.47 10.39 17.58
CA TYR A 12 -8.89 10.12 18.89
C TYR A 12 -9.40 11.16 19.88
N ILE A 13 -10.13 10.70 20.90
CA ILE A 13 -10.68 11.57 21.94
C ILE A 13 -9.66 11.70 23.06
N LYS A 14 -9.39 12.93 23.45
CA LYS A 14 -8.55 13.27 24.61
C LYS A 14 -9.22 14.44 25.36
N ASN A 15 -9.35 14.29 26.69
CA ASN A 15 -10.02 15.29 27.55
C ASN A 15 -11.42 15.65 27.02
N GLY A 16 -12.20 14.66 26.59
CA GLY A 16 -13.57 14.84 26.11
C GLY A 16 -13.73 15.36 24.68
N ALA A 17 -12.66 15.78 24.00
CA ALA A 17 -12.70 16.34 22.65
C ALA A 17 -11.84 15.56 21.64
N PRO A 18 -12.19 15.57 20.34
CA PRO A 18 -11.34 15.01 19.29
C PRO A 18 -10.07 15.84 19.11
N LEU A 19 -8.93 15.17 18.89
CA LEU A 19 -7.68 15.83 18.54
C LEU A 19 -7.78 16.46 17.13
N VAL A 20 -7.12 17.60 16.93
CA VAL A 20 -7.00 18.30 15.65
C VAL A 20 -5.52 18.63 15.38
N GLY A 21 -5.09 18.49 14.13
CA GLY A 21 -3.68 18.68 13.74
C GLY A 21 -2.81 17.47 14.02
N TRP A 22 -1.52 17.70 14.29
CA TRP A 22 -0.51 16.67 14.45
C TRP A 22 -0.35 16.22 15.92
N HIS A 23 -0.57 14.92 16.19
CA HIS A 23 -0.45 14.37 17.54
C HIS A 23 0.21 12.98 17.53
N TYR A 24 1.04 12.74 18.57
CA TYR A 24 1.52 11.40 18.88
C TYR A 24 0.43 10.62 19.60
N VAL A 25 0.02 9.51 19.01
CA VAL A 25 -1.04 8.66 19.55
C VAL A 25 -0.62 7.20 19.50
N LYS A 26 -0.89 6.47 20.59
CA LYS A 26 -0.65 5.02 20.67
C LYS A 26 -1.71 4.26 19.87
N CYS A 27 -1.25 3.32 19.04
CA CYS A 27 -2.09 2.42 18.28
C CYS A 27 -1.41 1.05 18.14
N ASN A 28 -2.12 -0.03 18.50
CA ASN A 28 -1.62 -1.40 18.38
C ASN A 28 -0.21 -1.60 18.99
N GLY A 29 0.03 -1.07 20.18
CA GLY A 29 1.30 -1.20 20.90
C GLY A 29 2.42 -0.24 20.48
N SER A 30 2.26 0.52 19.41
CA SER A 30 3.25 1.50 18.92
C SER A 30 2.70 2.92 18.94
N THR A 31 3.57 3.91 19.10
CA THR A 31 3.20 5.32 19.01
C THR A 31 3.51 5.84 17.62
N TYR A 32 2.52 6.49 17.01
CA TYR A 32 2.62 7.11 15.69
C TYR A 32 2.27 8.58 15.75
N TYR A 33 2.78 9.37 14.81
CA TYR A 33 2.50 10.79 14.63
C TYR A 33 1.42 10.97 13.57
N TYR A 34 0.15 11.09 14.01
CA TYR A 34 -1.02 11.21 13.15
C TYR A 34 -1.39 12.65 12.86
N TYR A 35 -2.04 12.88 11.72
CA TYR A 35 -2.71 14.11 11.40
C TYR A 35 -4.23 13.93 11.46
N PHE A 36 -4.89 14.82 12.18
CA PHE A 36 -6.35 14.94 12.28
C PHE A 36 -6.78 16.22 11.58
N ASP A 37 -7.82 16.15 10.76
CA ASP A 37 -8.35 17.33 10.05
C ASP A 37 -9.02 18.34 11.01
N LYS A 38 -9.56 19.45 10.46
CA LYS A 38 -10.23 20.48 11.24
C LYS A 38 -11.46 19.98 12.01
N ASP A 39 -12.05 18.88 11.61
CA ASP A 39 -13.21 18.23 12.24
C ASP A 39 -12.77 17.11 13.21
N GLY A 40 -11.47 16.95 13.44
CA GLY A 40 -10.87 15.92 14.32
C GLY A 40 -10.80 14.53 13.71
N ALA A 41 -11.13 14.35 12.42
CA ALA A 41 -11.03 13.05 11.79
C ALA A 41 -9.60 12.74 11.35
N GLN A 42 -9.14 11.49 11.63
CA GLN A 42 -7.84 11.04 11.16
C GLN A 42 -7.75 11.08 9.64
N VAL A 43 -6.75 11.76 9.09
CA VAL A 43 -6.43 11.74 7.67
C VAL A 43 -5.67 10.46 7.36
N LYS A 44 -6.35 9.48 6.74
CA LYS A 44 -5.79 8.15 6.41
C LYS A 44 -4.96 8.13 5.11
N ASP A 45 -4.99 9.20 4.31
CA ASP A 45 -4.21 9.38 3.08
C ASP A 45 -3.59 10.77 3.02
N LEU A 46 -2.37 10.89 3.57
CA LEU A 46 -1.62 12.15 3.59
C LEU A 46 -1.17 12.59 2.18
N PHE A 47 -1.04 11.65 1.23
CA PHE A 47 -0.67 11.98 -0.14
C PHE A 47 -1.81 12.66 -0.89
N ALA A 48 -3.05 12.21 -0.66
CA ALA A 48 -4.23 12.88 -1.20
C ALA A 48 -4.46 14.24 -0.53
N HIS A 49 -4.22 14.34 0.77
CA HIS A 49 -4.47 15.55 1.56
C HIS A 49 -3.44 16.66 1.30
N PHE A 50 -2.14 16.32 1.31
CA PHE A 50 -1.02 17.29 1.18
C PHE A 50 -0.37 17.31 -0.20
N GLY A 51 -0.80 16.43 -1.12
CA GLY A 51 -0.34 16.41 -2.49
C GLY A 51 1.08 15.88 -2.72
N LYS A 52 1.64 16.24 -3.87
CA LYS A 52 2.93 15.71 -4.38
C LYS A 52 4.13 15.98 -3.47
N SER A 53 4.12 17.03 -2.65
CA SER A 53 5.20 17.33 -1.72
C SER A 53 5.45 16.18 -0.71
N TYR A 54 4.38 15.48 -0.32
CA TYR A 54 4.48 14.32 0.57
C TYR A 54 5.05 13.08 -0.10
N MET A 55 4.89 12.93 -1.42
CA MET A 55 5.52 11.84 -2.19
C MET A 55 7.04 11.96 -2.26
N LYS A 56 7.59 13.16 -2.06
CA LYS A 56 9.04 13.44 -2.02
C LYS A 56 9.67 13.19 -0.65
N LYS A 57 8.87 13.01 0.42
CA LYS A 57 9.39 12.79 1.77
C LYS A 57 10.00 11.39 1.90
N LYS A 58 11.09 11.29 2.66
CA LYS A 58 11.73 10.01 3.00
C LYS A 58 10.70 9.06 3.62
N MET A 59 10.61 7.82 3.12
CA MET A 59 9.58 6.88 3.53
C MET A 59 10.02 5.42 3.46
N VAL A 60 9.24 4.58 4.10
CA VAL A 60 9.28 3.12 3.96
C VAL A 60 7.91 2.59 3.53
N VAL A 61 7.91 1.64 2.61
CA VAL A 61 6.77 0.81 2.23
C VAL A 61 6.87 -0.47 3.06
N ASN A 62 6.12 -0.53 4.14
CA ASN A 62 6.12 -1.66 5.07
C ASN A 62 5.05 -2.69 4.65
N VAL A 63 5.49 -3.86 4.18
CA VAL A 63 4.63 -4.95 3.74
C VAL A 63 4.50 -5.95 4.89
N ASN A 64 3.33 -6.00 5.49
CA ASN A 64 3.00 -6.94 6.56
C ASN A 64 2.27 -8.16 5.96
N ARG A 65 2.94 -9.33 5.93
CA ARG A 65 2.41 -10.54 5.30
C ARG A 65 1.20 -11.11 6.05
N PRO A 66 1.26 -11.37 7.37
CA PRO A 66 0.13 -11.96 8.10
C PRO A 66 -1.15 -11.11 8.08
N ASN A 67 -0.99 -9.80 7.99
CA ASN A 67 -2.12 -8.86 7.94
C ASN A 67 -2.54 -8.49 6.52
N HIS A 68 -1.81 -8.95 5.49
CA HIS A 68 -2.04 -8.60 4.08
C HIS A 68 -2.16 -7.09 3.86
N THR A 69 -1.29 -6.32 4.52
CA THR A 69 -1.35 -4.85 4.51
C THR A 69 -0.03 -4.26 4.08
N VAL A 70 -0.10 -3.19 3.32
CA VAL A 70 1.02 -2.27 3.10
C VAL A 70 0.74 -1.01 3.90
N ASP A 71 1.69 -0.61 4.74
CA ASP A 71 1.71 0.68 5.43
C ASP A 71 2.83 1.55 4.84
N MET A 72 2.49 2.66 4.23
CA MET A 72 3.45 3.69 3.83
C MET A 72 3.67 4.63 5.00
N LEU A 73 4.89 4.62 5.56
CA LEU A 73 5.26 5.43 6.72
C LEU A 73 6.34 6.43 6.32
N LEU A 74 6.11 7.72 6.64
CA LEU A 74 7.10 8.76 6.42
C LEU A 74 8.08 8.82 7.58
N TYR A 75 9.30 9.24 7.27
CA TYR A 75 10.35 9.46 8.26
C TYR A 75 10.07 10.75 9.05
N ASN A 76 10.13 10.63 10.36
CA ASN A 76 9.98 11.73 11.29
C ASN A 76 11.37 12.16 11.80
N SER A 77 11.79 13.37 11.45
CA SER A 77 13.10 13.89 11.84
C SER A 77 13.25 14.11 13.35
N LYS A 78 12.13 14.34 14.07
CA LYS A 78 12.15 14.52 15.53
C LYS A 78 12.42 13.21 16.27
N THR A 79 11.75 12.12 15.88
CA THR A 79 11.89 10.81 16.53
C THR A 79 12.99 9.94 15.91
N LYS A 80 13.52 10.32 14.74
CA LYS A 80 14.45 9.53 13.90
C LYS A 80 13.86 8.17 13.49
N LYS A 81 12.53 8.06 13.36
CA LYS A 81 11.78 6.84 13.03
C LYS A 81 10.85 7.04 11.84
N TYR A 82 10.38 5.94 11.27
CA TYR A 82 9.27 5.92 10.32
C TYR A 82 7.97 5.72 11.10
N ASP A 83 7.45 6.77 11.68
CA ASP A 83 6.30 6.76 12.58
C ASP A 83 5.14 7.68 12.16
N ILE A 84 5.19 8.23 10.95
CA ILE A 84 4.11 9.03 10.38
C ILE A 84 3.32 8.17 9.39
N PRO A 85 2.11 7.68 9.76
CA PRO A 85 1.28 6.89 8.87
C PRO A 85 0.73 7.75 7.71
N ALA A 86 1.25 7.52 6.50
CA ALA A 86 0.82 8.28 5.33
C ALA A 86 -0.35 7.63 4.60
N LYS A 87 -0.33 6.29 4.47
CA LYS A 87 -1.42 5.52 3.88
C LYS A 87 -1.27 4.04 4.18
N SER A 88 -2.39 3.35 4.38
CA SER A 88 -2.43 1.88 4.46
C SER A 88 -3.40 1.32 3.45
N PHE A 89 -3.08 0.16 2.86
CA PHE A 89 -3.93 -0.50 1.88
C PHE A 89 -3.70 -2.01 1.84
N VAL A 90 -4.71 -2.72 1.34
CA VAL A 90 -4.70 -4.17 1.22
C VAL A 90 -3.71 -4.65 0.17
N THR A 91 -3.08 -5.79 0.41
CA THR A 91 -2.14 -6.41 -0.51
C THR A 91 -2.31 -7.93 -0.58
N THR A 92 -1.84 -8.52 -1.66
CA THR A 92 -1.56 -9.95 -1.77
C THR A 92 -0.05 -10.14 -1.79
N THR A 93 0.45 -11.01 -0.93
CA THR A 93 1.88 -11.27 -0.78
C THR A 93 2.20 -12.73 -1.06
N PRO A 94 3.45 -13.06 -1.40
CA PRO A 94 3.92 -14.43 -1.31
C PRO A 94 4.06 -14.85 0.16
N GLU A 95 4.05 -16.15 0.40
CA GLU A 95 4.52 -16.70 1.66
C GLU A 95 6.03 -16.49 1.81
N GLU A 96 6.52 -16.53 3.06
CA GLU A 96 7.95 -16.44 3.30
C GLU A 96 8.64 -17.71 2.77
N ASN A 97 9.73 -17.50 2.03
CA ASN A 97 10.55 -18.58 1.48
C ASN A 97 12.00 -18.13 1.35
N ALA A 98 12.89 -18.99 0.85
CA ALA A 98 14.32 -18.71 0.72
C ALA A 98 14.63 -17.44 -0.11
N HIS A 99 13.76 -17.06 -1.04
CA HIS A 99 13.94 -15.94 -1.95
C HIS A 99 13.23 -14.66 -1.51
N PHE A 100 12.44 -14.72 -0.43
CA PHE A 100 11.58 -13.62 0.02
C PHE A 100 11.50 -13.57 1.55
N LYS A 101 12.63 -13.22 2.17
CA LYS A 101 12.78 -13.19 3.64
C LYS A 101 12.24 -11.90 4.25
N THR A 102 11.97 -11.94 5.54
CA THR A 102 11.77 -10.74 6.37
C THR A 102 13.03 -9.87 6.33
N GLY A 103 12.87 -8.55 6.23
CA GLY A 103 14.02 -7.64 6.17
C GLY A 103 13.71 -6.33 5.47
N SER A 104 14.76 -5.54 5.26
CA SER A 104 14.70 -4.24 4.59
C SER A 104 15.39 -4.30 3.23
N TYR A 105 14.73 -3.76 2.24
CA TYR A 105 15.11 -3.75 0.83
C TYR A 105 15.00 -2.33 0.28
N LYS A 106 15.41 -2.12 -0.98
CA LYS A 106 15.29 -0.85 -1.69
C LYS A 106 14.32 -1.00 -2.87
N LEU A 107 13.48 0.00 -3.08
CA LEU A 107 12.68 0.10 -4.30
C LEU A 107 13.49 0.81 -5.38
N THR A 108 13.58 0.21 -6.56
CA THR A 108 14.50 0.70 -7.61
C THR A 108 13.77 0.90 -8.94
N TYR A 109 14.05 0.05 -9.88
CA TYR A 109 13.57 0.11 -11.24
C TYR A 109 12.04 0.12 -11.36
N ARG A 110 11.50 0.92 -12.31
CA ARG A 110 10.07 1.12 -12.54
C ARG A 110 9.69 0.88 -13.99
N ARG A 111 8.53 0.22 -14.21
CA ARG A 111 7.90 0.14 -15.54
C ARG A 111 6.41 0.42 -15.45
N ARG A 112 5.90 1.21 -16.41
CA ARG A 112 4.44 1.49 -16.52
C ARG A 112 3.65 0.21 -16.76
N TRP A 113 4.16 -0.69 -17.61
CA TRP A 113 3.66 -2.02 -17.84
C TRP A 113 4.78 -3.04 -17.68
N TRP A 114 4.47 -4.12 -17.00
CA TRP A 114 5.28 -5.32 -16.90
C TRP A 114 4.50 -6.50 -17.47
N SER A 115 5.16 -7.45 -18.12
CA SER A 115 4.55 -8.68 -18.58
C SER A 115 5.36 -9.89 -18.11
N PHE A 116 4.64 -10.98 -17.89
CA PHE A 116 5.19 -12.29 -17.60
C PHE A 116 4.45 -13.31 -18.43
N THR A 117 5.19 -14.11 -19.22
CA THR A 117 4.65 -15.25 -19.97
C THR A 117 4.94 -16.52 -19.18
N ASN A 118 3.87 -17.24 -18.82
CA ASN A 118 4.00 -18.53 -18.14
C ASN A 118 4.65 -19.52 -19.11
N PRO A 119 5.76 -20.19 -18.75
CA PRO A 119 6.50 -21.07 -19.65
C PRO A 119 5.71 -22.28 -20.11
N ASP A 120 4.79 -22.79 -19.28
CA ASP A 120 4.01 -24.01 -19.58
C ASP A 120 2.79 -23.68 -20.44
N SER A 121 1.94 -22.76 -19.96
CA SER A 121 0.68 -22.42 -20.64
C SER A 121 0.83 -21.43 -21.81
N LYS A 122 2.04 -20.84 -22.01
CA LYS A 122 2.34 -19.77 -22.97
C LYS A 122 1.45 -18.52 -22.84
N LYS A 123 0.65 -18.42 -21.77
CA LYS A 123 -0.22 -17.27 -21.53
C LYS A 123 0.56 -16.11 -20.91
N THR A 124 0.42 -14.92 -21.52
CA THR A 124 1.02 -13.68 -21.01
C THR A 124 0.07 -12.97 -20.06
N SER A 125 0.60 -12.52 -18.94
CA SER A 125 -0.07 -11.69 -17.95
C SER A 125 0.58 -10.32 -17.92
N TYR A 126 -0.22 -9.28 -17.73
CA TYR A 126 0.24 -7.88 -17.71
C TYR A 126 -0.06 -7.25 -16.36
N TYR A 127 0.79 -6.32 -15.96
CA TYR A 127 0.72 -5.62 -14.67
C TYR A 127 1.09 -4.16 -14.86
N GLN A 128 0.41 -3.27 -14.16
CA GLN A 128 0.64 -1.83 -14.23
C GLN A 128 1.53 -1.35 -13.07
N TYR A 129 2.29 -0.29 -13.32
CA TYR A 129 3.07 0.44 -12.31
C TYR A 129 3.99 -0.48 -11.49
N ALA A 130 4.72 -1.34 -12.19
CA ALA A 130 5.65 -2.28 -11.57
C ALA A 130 6.88 -1.54 -11.02
N THR A 131 7.22 -1.81 -9.75
CA THR A 131 8.39 -1.29 -9.06
C THR A 131 9.20 -2.46 -8.50
N ARG A 132 10.50 -2.51 -8.80
CA ARG A 132 11.41 -3.60 -8.38
C ARG A 132 11.75 -3.49 -6.90
N VAL A 133 11.69 -4.61 -6.21
CA VAL A 133 12.28 -4.80 -4.87
C VAL A 133 13.66 -5.39 -5.04
N GLN A 134 14.70 -4.57 -4.93
CA GLN A 134 16.11 -4.97 -5.07
C GLN A 134 16.53 -5.84 -3.90
N GLY A 135 17.31 -6.89 -4.17
CA GLY A 135 17.77 -7.84 -3.16
C GLY A 135 16.83 -9.04 -2.96
N THR A 136 15.75 -9.11 -3.74
CA THR A 136 14.86 -10.29 -3.83
C THR A 136 15.02 -10.99 -5.17
N TYR A 137 14.57 -12.25 -5.23
CA TYR A 137 14.57 -13.03 -6.49
C TYR A 137 13.45 -12.55 -7.43
N GLY A 138 13.61 -11.35 -7.99
CA GLY A 138 12.70 -10.84 -9.00
C GLY A 138 11.40 -10.21 -8.51
N ALA A 139 11.22 -10.01 -7.20
CA ALA A 139 9.98 -9.45 -6.67
C ALA A 139 9.70 -8.03 -7.17
N LEU A 140 8.44 -7.79 -7.48
CA LEU A 140 7.90 -6.49 -7.88
C LEU A 140 6.70 -6.14 -6.98
N ILE A 141 6.50 -4.84 -6.75
CA ILE A 141 5.21 -4.31 -6.30
C ILE A 141 4.48 -3.80 -7.56
N HIS A 142 3.27 -4.27 -7.79
CA HIS A 142 2.50 -3.92 -8.99
C HIS A 142 0.98 -4.06 -8.78
N SER A 143 0.18 -3.65 -9.76
CA SER A 143 -1.27 -3.79 -9.77
C SER A 143 -1.73 -5.26 -9.76
N SER A 144 -3.03 -5.50 -9.63
CA SER A 144 -3.64 -6.78 -10.00
C SER A 144 -3.37 -7.12 -11.47
N ARG A 145 -3.60 -8.40 -11.84
CA ARG A 145 -3.32 -8.93 -13.18
C ARG A 145 -4.28 -8.37 -14.23
N TYR A 146 -3.76 -8.16 -15.44
CA TYR A 146 -4.51 -7.88 -16.66
C TYR A 146 -4.27 -8.99 -17.68
N THR A 147 -5.28 -9.28 -18.52
CA THR A 147 -5.22 -10.30 -19.58
C THR A 147 -4.61 -9.78 -20.88
N ALA A 148 -4.52 -8.46 -21.02
CA ALA A 148 -3.86 -7.76 -22.14
C ALA A 148 -3.18 -6.48 -21.61
N LYS A 149 -2.31 -5.87 -22.43
CA LYS A 149 -1.67 -4.57 -22.15
C LYS A 149 -2.67 -3.43 -22.33
N SER A 150 -3.77 -3.49 -21.59
CA SER A 150 -4.86 -2.51 -21.65
C SER A 150 -5.45 -2.29 -20.27
N VAL A 151 -5.79 -1.05 -19.92
CA VAL A 151 -6.47 -0.69 -18.67
C VAL A 151 -7.87 -1.29 -18.58
N LYS A 152 -8.46 -1.67 -19.73
CA LYS A 152 -9.78 -2.31 -19.84
C LYS A 152 -9.73 -3.84 -19.87
N ALA A 153 -8.62 -4.45 -19.45
CA ALA A 153 -8.41 -5.91 -19.47
C ALA A 153 -8.13 -6.49 -18.07
N LEU A 154 -8.71 -5.93 -17.02
CA LEU A 154 -8.55 -6.39 -15.65
C LEU A 154 -9.01 -7.84 -15.50
N ALA A 155 -8.17 -8.69 -14.94
CA ALA A 155 -8.55 -10.01 -14.48
C ALA A 155 -9.25 -9.88 -13.11
N TRP A 156 -10.52 -9.53 -13.09
CA TRP A 156 -11.30 -9.15 -11.92
C TRP A 156 -11.21 -10.15 -10.75
N LYS A 157 -11.11 -11.45 -11.01
CA LYS A 157 -10.91 -12.47 -9.97
C LYS A 157 -9.61 -12.24 -9.17
N THR A 158 -8.54 -11.77 -9.82
CA THR A 158 -7.27 -11.48 -9.13
C THR A 158 -7.33 -10.22 -8.30
N TYR A 159 -8.12 -9.22 -8.72
CA TYR A 159 -8.42 -8.04 -7.92
C TYR A 159 -9.21 -8.41 -6.65
N ASN A 160 -10.26 -9.22 -6.80
CA ASN A 160 -11.10 -9.66 -5.69
C ASN A 160 -10.38 -10.59 -4.69
N ASN A 161 -9.23 -11.13 -5.06
CA ASN A 161 -8.37 -11.93 -4.20
C ASN A 161 -7.30 -11.11 -3.44
N LEU A 162 -7.33 -9.77 -3.52
CA LEU A 162 -6.47 -8.96 -2.67
C LEU A 162 -6.79 -9.21 -1.19
N GLY A 163 -5.76 -9.36 -0.38
CA GLY A 163 -5.88 -9.73 1.04
C GLY A 163 -5.68 -11.24 1.32
N ALA A 164 -5.11 -11.99 0.37
CA ALA A 164 -4.78 -13.40 0.53
C ALA A 164 -3.34 -13.70 0.06
N ASN A 165 -2.72 -14.76 0.60
CA ASN A 165 -1.44 -15.29 0.13
C ASN A 165 -1.67 -16.09 -1.15
N ARG A 166 -1.49 -15.48 -2.31
CA ARG A 166 -1.70 -16.13 -3.63
C ARG A 166 -0.73 -15.62 -4.69
N SER A 167 0.48 -15.27 -4.29
CA SER A 167 1.53 -14.80 -5.20
C SER A 167 2.78 -15.64 -5.02
N TYR A 168 3.50 -15.92 -6.11
CA TYR A 168 4.79 -16.63 -6.02
C TYR A 168 5.89 -15.72 -5.45
N TYR A 169 6.06 -14.51 -6.00
CA TYR A 169 7.16 -13.61 -5.62
C TYR A 169 6.75 -12.14 -5.52
N CYS A 170 5.61 -11.75 -6.12
CA CYS A 170 5.26 -10.33 -6.25
C CYS A 170 4.25 -9.87 -5.21
N ILE A 171 4.27 -8.58 -4.92
CA ILE A 171 3.32 -7.88 -4.04
C ILE A 171 2.27 -7.24 -4.95
N ARG A 172 1.03 -7.72 -4.87
CA ARG A 172 -0.09 -7.20 -5.65
C ARG A 172 -0.90 -6.24 -4.81
N VAL A 173 -1.21 -5.07 -5.38
CA VAL A 173 -2.03 -4.04 -4.77
C VAL A 173 -3.05 -3.51 -5.80
N GLN A 174 -3.97 -2.66 -5.38
CA GLN A 174 -4.85 -1.93 -6.30
C GLN A 174 -4.02 -1.02 -7.22
N CYS A 175 -4.49 -0.77 -8.43
CA CYS A 175 -3.76 -0.02 -9.45
C CYS A 175 -3.35 1.39 -8.99
N GLY A 176 -4.25 2.12 -8.32
CA GLY A 176 -3.94 3.45 -7.77
C GLY A 176 -2.84 3.42 -6.70
N ASN A 177 -2.80 2.37 -5.87
CA ASN A 177 -1.76 2.19 -4.85
C ASN A 177 -0.41 1.77 -5.48
N ALA A 178 -0.44 0.93 -6.52
CA ALA A 178 0.76 0.63 -7.31
C ALA A 178 1.34 1.90 -7.95
N LYS A 179 0.47 2.75 -8.54
CA LYS A 179 0.87 4.05 -9.08
C LYS A 179 1.47 4.97 -8.03
N LEU A 180 0.88 5.04 -6.84
CA LEU A 180 1.39 5.87 -5.75
C LEU A 180 2.83 5.48 -5.39
N ILE A 181 3.12 4.19 -5.18
CA ILE A 181 4.48 3.70 -4.90
C ILE A 181 5.42 4.01 -6.07
N TYR A 182 4.99 3.73 -7.29
CA TYR A 182 5.72 4.00 -8.52
C TYR A 182 6.11 5.49 -8.64
N ASP A 183 5.19 6.40 -8.34
CA ASP A 183 5.41 7.85 -8.38
C ASP A 183 6.36 8.29 -7.26
N CYS A 184 6.20 7.79 -6.03
CA CYS A 184 7.10 8.07 -4.90
C CYS A 184 8.55 7.70 -5.23
N VAL A 185 8.79 6.52 -5.83
CA VAL A 185 10.12 6.10 -6.29
C VAL A 185 10.61 7.01 -7.41
N GLY A 186 9.72 7.48 -8.29
CA GLY A 186 10.06 8.44 -9.34
C GLY A 186 10.51 9.78 -8.82
N TYR A 187 9.80 10.32 -7.85
CA TYR A 187 10.13 11.62 -7.26
C TYR A 187 11.38 11.59 -6.38
N GLN A 188 11.64 10.49 -5.68
CA GLN A 188 12.77 10.37 -4.77
C GLN A 188 14.04 9.84 -5.44
N GLY A 189 13.90 9.08 -6.52
CA GLY A 189 14.99 8.38 -7.21
C GLY A 189 15.11 6.92 -6.81
N SER A 190 15.76 6.16 -7.69
CA SER A 190 16.00 4.73 -7.51
C SER A 190 16.80 4.44 -6.22
N GLY A 191 16.33 3.48 -5.42
CA GLY A 191 16.98 3.04 -4.18
C GLY A 191 16.79 3.98 -2.98
N LYS A 192 16.06 5.07 -3.11
CA LYS A 192 15.81 6.02 -2.01
C LYS A 192 14.57 5.65 -1.18
N VAL A 193 13.58 5.00 -1.75
CA VAL A 193 12.42 4.46 -1.03
C VAL A 193 12.76 3.07 -0.50
N LEU A 194 12.56 2.87 0.80
CA LEU A 194 12.76 1.57 1.43
C LEU A 194 11.49 0.70 1.31
N CYS A 195 11.68 -0.61 1.25
CA CYS A 195 10.63 -1.61 1.35
C CYS A 195 10.99 -2.56 2.49
N LYS A 196 10.10 -2.74 3.45
CA LYS A 196 10.31 -3.63 4.60
C LYS A 196 9.28 -4.76 4.56
N PHE A 197 9.73 -6.01 4.66
CA PHE A 197 8.85 -7.15 4.86
C PHE A 197 8.83 -7.57 6.31
N SER A 198 7.64 -7.81 6.83
CA SER A 198 7.39 -8.12 8.22
C SER A 198 6.44 -9.32 8.33
N ASN A 199 6.70 -10.19 9.31
CA ASN A 199 5.82 -11.30 9.73
C ASN A 199 5.11 -10.99 11.06
N SER A 200 5.03 -9.74 11.46
CA SER A 200 4.32 -9.33 12.66
C SER A 200 2.82 -9.61 12.55
N LYS A 201 2.24 -10.27 13.54
CA LYS A 201 0.78 -10.42 13.66
C LYS A 201 0.10 -9.14 14.17
N THR A 202 0.89 -8.19 14.69
CA THR A 202 0.39 -6.88 15.15
C THR A 202 -0.14 -6.07 13.96
N LYS A 203 -1.35 -5.55 14.09
CA LYS A 203 -1.95 -4.67 13.10
C LYS A 203 -1.16 -3.36 12.98
N GLY A 204 -1.14 -2.79 11.78
CA GLY A 204 -0.49 -1.51 11.50
C GLY A 204 -1.25 -0.30 12.10
N PRO A 205 -0.77 0.92 11.78
CA PRO A 205 -1.29 2.17 12.37
C PRO A 205 -2.76 2.45 12.07
N ASN A 206 -3.27 1.95 10.94
CA ASN A 206 -4.66 2.14 10.52
C ASN A 206 -5.56 0.94 10.82
N GLY A 207 -5.09 0.00 11.66
CA GLY A 207 -5.84 -1.19 12.04
C GLY A 207 -5.89 -2.24 10.94
N LYS A 208 -7.01 -2.98 10.85
CA LYS A 208 -7.21 -4.00 9.82
C LYS A 208 -7.63 -3.35 8.51
N VAL A 209 -6.82 -3.56 7.47
CA VAL A 209 -7.13 -3.13 6.10
C VAL A 209 -7.51 -4.34 5.27
N THR A 210 -8.67 -4.29 4.61
CA THR A 210 -9.22 -5.37 3.80
C THR A 210 -9.68 -4.82 2.46
N ILE A 211 -9.96 -5.71 1.49
CA ILE A 211 -10.55 -5.26 0.22
C ILE A 211 -11.92 -4.57 0.45
N ALA A 212 -12.70 -5.00 1.45
CA ALA A 212 -14.00 -4.41 1.76
C ALA A 212 -13.90 -2.94 2.19
N ASN A 213 -12.91 -2.59 3.04
CA ASN A 213 -12.69 -1.20 3.47
C ASN A 213 -11.70 -0.41 2.57
N SER A 214 -11.35 -0.98 1.41
CA SER A 214 -10.46 -0.38 0.40
C SER A 214 -11.17 -0.19 -0.95
N GLY A 215 -12.48 0.04 -0.95
CA GLY A 215 -13.29 0.21 -2.15
C GLY A 215 -14.08 -1.03 -2.57
N GLY A 216 -13.95 -2.14 -1.83
CA GLY A 216 -14.76 -3.35 -2.05
C GLY A 216 -14.27 -4.25 -3.19
N LYS A 217 -14.94 -5.40 -3.31
CA LYS A 217 -14.79 -6.29 -4.47
C LYS A 217 -15.52 -5.71 -5.68
N VAL A 218 -15.01 -6.01 -6.86
CA VAL A 218 -15.67 -5.64 -8.12
C VAL A 218 -16.62 -6.74 -8.59
N LYS A 219 -17.65 -6.38 -9.36
CA LYS A 219 -18.57 -7.33 -10.00
C LYS A 219 -17.85 -8.24 -10.99
N ALA A 220 -18.39 -9.43 -11.22
CA ALA A 220 -17.90 -10.33 -12.26
C ALA A 220 -17.90 -9.62 -13.62
N GLY A 221 -16.86 -9.81 -14.42
CA GLY A 221 -16.72 -9.17 -15.71
C GLY A 221 -16.24 -7.72 -15.69
N THR A 222 -16.00 -7.10 -14.52
CA THR A 222 -15.39 -5.77 -14.44
C THR A 222 -14.06 -5.73 -15.18
N LYS A 223 -13.95 -4.82 -16.15
CA LYS A 223 -12.80 -4.73 -17.06
C LYS A 223 -11.71 -3.76 -16.58
N MET A 224 -12.00 -2.88 -15.64
CA MET A 224 -11.07 -1.85 -15.16
C MET A 224 -10.97 -1.86 -13.62
N ASP A 225 -9.76 -1.67 -13.09
CA ASP A 225 -9.55 -1.45 -11.66
C ASP A 225 -10.18 -0.10 -11.27
N PRO A 226 -11.11 -0.06 -10.28
CA PRO A 226 -11.78 1.20 -9.90
C PRO A 226 -10.81 2.27 -9.39
N THR A 227 -9.62 1.86 -8.95
CA THR A 227 -8.58 2.79 -8.48
C THR A 227 -7.60 3.21 -9.58
N ASP A 228 -7.76 2.68 -10.80
CA ASP A 228 -6.92 3.08 -11.93
C ASP A 228 -7.16 4.57 -12.23
N PRO A 229 -6.11 5.38 -12.40
CA PRO A 229 -6.27 6.79 -12.79
C PRO A 229 -7.13 7.00 -14.05
N ALA A 230 -7.14 6.02 -14.97
CA ALA A 230 -7.97 6.06 -16.16
C ALA A 230 -9.46 5.81 -15.88
N ALA A 231 -9.83 5.27 -14.72
CA ALA A 231 -11.23 5.06 -14.34
C ALA A 231 -11.94 6.35 -13.88
N LYS A 232 -11.17 7.42 -13.65
CA LYS A 232 -11.68 8.73 -13.18
C LYS A 232 -11.90 9.75 -14.31
N LYS A 233 -11.78 9.30 -15.56
CA LYS A 233 -12.00 10.16 -16.74
C LYS A 233 -13.36 9.91 -17.38
#